data_a061c09c7a1ed8b380245c71dd1b8351
#
_entry.id   a061c09c7a1ed8b380245c71dd1b8351
#
_cell.length_a   1.000
_cell.length_b   1.000
_cell.length_c   1.000
_cell.angle_alpha   90.00
_cell.angle_beta   90.00
_cell.angle_gamma   90.00
#
_symmetry.space_group_name_H-M   'P 1'
#
loop_
_entity.id
_entity.type
_entity.pdbx_description
1 polymer ?
#
loop_
_entity_poly.entity_id
_entity_poly.type
_entity_poly.pdbx_seq_one_letter_code
_entity_poly.pdbx_strand_id
1 'polypeptide(L)' 'MRLDAAGKACPIPVIMAKKELDNGTQSLEIIVDGQTQIDNLERLGNAYGRPISSAPEGDQFLVSF' A
#
# COMPACT_ATOMS: atom_id res chain seq x y z
N MET A 1 -10.06 -5.92 1.17
CA MET A 1 -9.73 -5.75 -0.26
C MET A 1 -8.24 -5.89 -0.47
N ARG A 2 -7.84 -6.61 -1.49
CA ARG A 2 -6.42 -6.78 -1.81
C ARG A 2 -6.13 -6.25 -3.20
N LEU A 3 -5.12 -5.39 -3.31
CA LEU A 3 -4.66 -4.86 -4.58
C LEU A 3 -3.29 -5.45 -4.93
N ASP A 4 -3.06 -5.71 -6.20
CA ASP A 4 -1.78 -6.19 -6.68
C ASP A 4 -1.08 -5.05 -7.41
N ALA A 5 -0.09 -4.47 -6.77
CA ALA A 5 0.73 -3.41 -7.35
C ALA A 5 2.16 -3.88 -7.63
N ALA A 6 2.39 -5.19 -7.62
CA ALA A 6 3.68 -5.76 -7.98
C ALA A 6 4.03 -5.38 -9.41
N GLY A 7 5.28 -5.00 -9.63
CA GLY A 7 5.74 -4.57 -10.95
C GLY A 7 5.34 -3.15 -11.31
N LYS A 8 4.62 -2.44 -10.46
CA LYS A 8 4.24 -1.06 -10.73
C LYS A 8 5.28 -0.10 -10.18
N ALA A 9 5.62 0.89 -10.98
CA ALA A 9 6.57 1.92 -10.56
C ALA A 9 5.89 2.94 -9.65
N CYS A 10 6.67 3.54 -8.76
CA CYS A 10 6.21 4.69 -7.99
C CYS A 10 5.82 5.82 -8.97
N PRO A 11 4.68 6.50 -8.77
CA PRO A 11 3.83 6.50 -7.58
C PRO A 11 2.54 5.66 -7.74
N ILE A 12 2.49 4.72 -8.65
CA ILE A 12 1.26 3.99 -8.96
C ILE A 12 0.68 3.25 -7.76
N PRO A 13 1.49 2.53 -6.93
CA PRO A 13 0.91 1.88 -5.75
C PRO A 13 0.23 2.87 -4.80
N VAL A 14 0.81 4.05 -4.63
CA VAL A 14 0.23 5.09 -3.77
C VAL A 14 -1.08 5.59 -4.34
N ILE A 15 -1.15 5.79 -5.65
CA ILE A 15 -2.38 6.25 -6.31
C ILE A 15 -3.48 5.21 -6.15
N MET A 16 -3.15 3.93 -6.31
CA MET A 16 -4.12 2.85 -6.15
C MET A 16 -4.67 2.82 -4.73
N ALA A 17 -3.77 2.89 -3.74
CA ALA A 17 -4.16 2.86 -2.34
C ALA A 17 -4.99 4.09 -1.97
N LYS A 18 -4.57 5.26 -2.42
CA LYS A 18 -5.28 6.51 -2.13
C LYS A 18 -6.71 6.46 -2.64
N LYS A 19 -6.90 5.93 -3.84
CA LYS A 19 -8.23 5.82 -4.42
C LYS A 19 -9.14 4.97 -3.52
N GLU A 20 -8.64 3.85 -3.01
CA GLU A 20 -9.43 2.98 -2.15
C GLU A 20 -9.69 3.61 -0.78
N LEU A 21 -8.70 4.30 -0.24
CA LEU A 21 -8.90 5.00 1.03
C LEU A 21 -9.93 6.13 0.91
N ASP A 22 -9.90 6.84 -0.21
CA ASP A 22 -10.88 7.89 -0.47
C ASP A 22 -12.30 7.32 -0.64
N ASN A 23 -12.41 6.08 -1.10
CA ASN A 23 -13.68 5.38 -1.22
C ASN A 23 -14.20 4.83 0.11
N GLY A 24 -13.42 4.97 1.19
CA GLY A 24 -13.83 4.51 2.51
C GLY A 24 -13.56 3.04 2.77
N THR A 25 -12.68 2.42 1.99
CA THR A 25 -12.31 1.02 2.20
C THR A 25 -11.66 0.86 3.57
N GLN A 26 -12.22 -0.01 4.42
CA GLN A 26 -11.73 -0.16 5.78
C GLN A 26 -10.59 -1.14 5.92
N SER A 27 -10.60 -2.20 5.13
CA SER A 27 -9.58 -3.24 5.19
C SER A 27 -8.90 -3.30 3.84
N LEU A 28 -7.73 -2.68 3.74
CA LEU A 28 -7.00 -2.58 2.49
C LEU A 28 -5.64 -3.24 2.62
N GLU A 29 -5.34 -4.14 1.69
CA GLU A 29 -4.03 -4.75 1.55
C GLU A 29 -3.52 -4.49 0.15
N ILE A 30 -2.22 -4.24 0.02
CA ILE A 30 -1.61 -3.99 -1.28
C ILE A 30 -0.27 -4.68 -1.36
N ILE A 31 -0.02 -5.37 -2.47
CA ILE A 31 1.24 -6.07 -2.73
C ILE A 31 2.16 -5.16 -3.51
N VAL A 32 3.39 -4.99 -3.03
CA VAL A 32 4.41 -4.15 -3.66
C VAL A 32 5.74 -4.89 -3.73
N ASP A 33 6.68 -4.35 -4.51
CA ASP A 33 7.93 -5.04 -4.81
C ASP A 33 9.10 -4.61 -3.93
N GLY A 34 9.05 -3.48 -3.25
CA GLY A 34 10.22 -2.98 -2.58
C GLY A 34 9.97 -1.97 -1.47
N GLN A 35 11.04 -1.62 -0.79
CA GLN A 35 10.99 -0.75 0.38
C GLN A 35 10.52 0.66 0.03
N THR A 36 10.88 1.17 -1.14
CA THR A 36 10.46 2.51 -1.55
C THR A 36 8.94 2.62 -1.59
N GLN A 37 8.28 1.60 -2.12
CA GLN A 37 6.83 1.57 -2.19
C GLN A 37 6.21 1.50 -0.79
N ILE A 38 6.83 0.72 0.11
CA ILE A 38 6.37 0.64 1.50
C ILE A 38 6.47 2.01 2.17
N ASP A 39 7.60 2.70 2.00
CA ASP A 39 7.81 4.01 2.60
C ASP A 39 6.77 5.02 2.10
N ASN A 40 6.47 4.99 0.82
CA ASN A 40 5.48 5.88 0.24
C ASN A 40 4.07 5.59 0.76
N LEU A 41 3.74 4.30 0.91
CA LEU A 41 2.45 3.91 1.46
C LEU A 41 2.34 4.26 2.94
N GLU A 42 3.45 4.21 3.67
CA GLU A 42 3.48 4.63 5.07
C GLU A 42 3.13 6.12 5.19
N ARG A 43 3.70 6.95 4.33
CA ARG A 43 3.37 8.38 4.32
C ARG A 43 1.89 8.60 4.02
N LEU A 44 1.36 7.85 3.07
CA LEU A 44 -0.05 7.94 2.74
C LEU A 44 -0.92 7.53 3.92
N GLY A 45 -0.59 6.42 4.56
CA GLY A 45 -1.35 5.96 5.72
C GLY A 45 -1.32 6.97 6.85
N ASN A 46 -0.15 7.55 7.12
CA ASN A 46 -0.02 8.57 8.17
C ASN A 46 -0.87 9.80 7.85
N ALA A 47 -0.94 10.20 6.59
CA ALA A 47 -1.75 11.35 6.18
C ALA A 47 -3.25 11.09 6.40
N TYR A 48 -3.66 9.83 6.34
CA TYR A 48 -5.06 9.44 6.54
C TYR A 48 -5.36 9.02 7.98
N GLY A 49 -4.37 9.10 8.89
CA GLY A 49 -4.54 8.63 10.25
C GLY A 49 -4.65 7.11 10.36
N ARG A 50 -4.14 6.39 9.38
CA ARG A 50 -4.19 4.93 9.33
C ARG A 50 -2.79 4.35 9.26
N PRO A 51 -2.20 4.01 10.42
CA PRO A 51 -0.87 3.40 10.40
C PRO A 51 -0.89 2.09 9.63
N ILE A 52 0.21 1.83 8.92
CA ILE A 52 0.31 0.61 8.11
C ILE A 52 1.19 -0.42 8.81
N SER A 53 1.02 -1.66 8.39
CA SER A 53 1.97 -2.72 8.71
C SER A 53 2.40 -3.39 7.41
N SER A 54 3.59 -3.96 7.39
CA SER A 54 4.10 -4.65 6.22
C SER A 54 4.73 -5.97 6.62
N ALA A 55 4.66 -6.93 5.72
CA ALA A 55 5.24 -8.25 5.92
C ALA A 55 5.80 -8.77 4.61
N PRO A 56 6.92 -9.49 4.65
CA PRO A 56 7.44 -10.11 3.43
C PRO A 56 6.50 -11.21 2.96
N GLU A 57 6.35 -11.33 1.65
CA GLU A 57 5.53 -12.36 1.03
C GLU A 57 6.26 -12.85 -0.22
N GLY A 58 7.10 -13.87 -0.09
CA GLY A 58 7.99 -14.29 -1.15
C GLY A 58 8.99 -13.21 -1.48
N ASP A 59 9.06 -12.82 -2.74
CA ASP A 59 9.93 -11.74 -3.21
C ASP A 59 9.26 -10.37 -3.12
N GLN A 60 8.06 -10.32 -2.56
CA GLN A 60 7.26 -9.11 -2.51
C GLN A 60 6.92 -8.77 -1.07
N PHE A 61 6.16 -7.71 -0.88
CA PHE A 61 5.72 -7.28 0.45
C PHE A 61 4.22 -7.03 0.42
N LEU A 62 3.56 -7.46 1.49
CA LEU A 62 2.15 -7.16 1.69
C LEU A 62 2.05 -6.01 2.68
N VAL A 63 1.43 -4.93 2.26
CA VAL A 63 1.21 -3.76 3.09
C VAL A 63 -0.26 -3.70 3.46
N SER A 64 -0.54 -3.59 4.76
CA SER A 64 -1.91 -3.57 5.29
C SER A 64 -2.18 -2.23 5.94
N PHE A 65 -3.33 -1.66 5.59
CA PHE A 65 -3.81 -0.42 6.19
C PHE A 65 -4.83 -0.70 7.28
#